data_e299811af7ee5b97d6f24ffe37e25e3b
#
_entry.id   e299811af7ee5b97d6f24ffe37e25e3b
#
_cell.length_a   1.000
_cell.length_b   1.000
_cell.length_c   1.000
_cell.angle_alpha   90.00
_cell.angle_beta   90.00
_cell.angle_gamma   90.00
#
_symmetry.space_group_name_H-M   'P 1'
#
loop_
_entity.id
_entity.type
_entity.pdbx_description
1 polymer ?
#
loop_
_entity_poly.entity_id
_entity_poly.type
_entity_poly.pdbx_seq_one_letter_code
_entity_poly.pdbx_strand_id
1 'polypeptide(L)'
;MLLKGKVALVTGGSRGLGRVDGLALAEEGADVVVADIVMEGAEKTSQEIQAMRKRSFAIKMDVTKKDEVKGGVERIKKELGSIDILVNSAATLDHLAQILEQKDELWERDLRVNLTGTYNCSRAVWPYMKEKGWGRIINMASVAGTLGGFGQASYSTTKAGIIGLTKTLALEGARYGINCNVVCPGIINSESFRLIPPEMRERLAKRTAFRKPGEPEDVANAIVFLASDKAKYITGIVLNVSGGIELFTF
;
A
#
# COMPACT_ATOMS: atom_id res chain seq x y z
N MET A 1 11.53 -1.12 -18.84
CA MET A 1 10.39 -1.69 -18.10
C MET A 1 10.93 -2.69 -17.08
N LEU A 2 10.85 -2.30 -15.82
CA LEU A 2 11.42 -3.06 -14.70
C LEU A 2 10.59 -4.29 -14.31
N LEU A 3 9.29 -4.30 -14.67
CA LEU A 3 8.30 -5.29 -14.21
C LEU A 3 7.66 -6.08 -15.36
N LYS A 4 8.31 -6.13 -16.52
CA LYS A 4 7.80 -6.87 -17.69
C LYS A 4 7.52 -8.34 -17.34
N GLY A 5 6.29 -8.79 -17.62
CA GLY A 5 5.85 -10.16 -17.38
C GLY A 5 5.54 -10.49 -15.92
N LYS A 6 5.48 -9.50 -15.05
CA LYS A 6 5.01 -9.64 -13.66
C LYS A 6 3.52 -9.35 -13.56
N VAL A 7 2.86 -9.98 -12.60
CA VAL A 7 1.46 -9.76 -12.24
C VAL A 7 1.39 -9.15 -10.85
N ALA A 8 0.77 -7.98 -10.75
CA ALA A 8 0.60 -7.25 -9.49
C ALA A 8 -0.87 -7.24 -9.05
N LEU A 9 -1.09 -7.39 -7.75
CA LEU A 9 -2.34 -7.10 -7.07
C LEU A 9 -2.15 -5.84 -6.23
N VAL A 10 -3.00 -4.83 -6.46
CA VAL A 10 -3.05 -3.61 -5.65
C VAL A 10 -4.39 -3.54 -4.93
N THR A 11 -4.37 -3.50 -3.60
CA THR A 11 -5.58 -3.31 -2.78
C THR A 11 -5.79 -1.83 -2.49
N GLY A 12 -7.05 -1.37 -2.39
CA GLY A 12 -7.36 0.05 -2.24
C GLY A 12 -7.04 0.86 -3.50
N GLY A 13 -7.13 0.23 -4.67
CA GLY A 13 -6.70 0.81 -5.94
C GLY A 13 -7.75 1.64 -6.67
N SER A 14 -8.93 1.90 -6.08
CA SER A 14 -9.99 2.71 -6.71
C SER A 14 -9.63 4.19 -6.80
N ARG A 15 -8.76 4.70 -5.95
CA ARG A 15 -8.36 6.12 -5.86
C ARG A 15 -7.05 6.31 -5.09
N GLY A 16 -6.63 7.57 -4.98
CA GLY A 16 -5.50 7.97 -4.13
C GLY A 16 -4.19 7.30 -4.49
N LEU A 17 -3.39 6.95 -3.48
CA LEU A 17 -2.08 6.33 -3.68
C LEU A 17 -2.20 4.97 -4.37
N GLY A 18 -3.12 4.11 -3.94
CA GLY A 18 -3.28 2.78 -4.55
C GLY A 18 -3.57 2.82 -6.06
N ARG A 19 -4.37 3.81 -6.52
CA ARG A 19 -4.57 4.03 -7.97
C ARG A 19 -3.25 4.40 -8.66
N VAL A 20 -2.51 5.37 -8.12
CA VAL A 20 -1.24 5.83 -8.71
C VAL A 20 -0.19 4.70 -8.69
N ASP A 21 -0.14 3.92 -7.61
CA ASP A 21 0.72 2.73 -7.50
C ASP A 21 0.42 1.72 -8.61
N GLY A 22 -0.86 1.43 -8.86
CA GLY A 22 -1.30 0.52 -9.91
C GLY A 22 -0.89 1.00 -11.32
N LEU A 23 -1.07 2.29 -11.60
CA LEU A 23 -0.68 2.90 -12.88
C LEU A 23 0.84 2.83 -13.08
N ALA A 24 1.63 3.20 -12.08
CA ALA A 24 3.09 3.17 -12.16
C ALA A 24 3.65 1.74 -12.35
N LEU A 25 3.07 0.74 -11.70
CA LEU A 25 3.43 -0.66 -11.92
C LEU A 25 3.14 -1.09 -13.37
N ALA A 26 2.02 -0.64 -13.94
CA ALA A 26 1.64 -0.92 -15.32
C ALA A 26 2.56 -0.23 -16.33
N GLU A 27 2.93 1.03 -16.11
CA GLU A 27 3.90 1.78 -16.92
C GLU A 27 5.24 1.04 -17.00
N GLU A 28 5.66 0.41 -15.90
CA GLU A 28 6.88 -0.39 -15.82
C GLU A 28 6.70 -1.85 -16.31
N GLY A 29 5.54 -2.18 -16.85
CA GLY A 29 5.34 -3.40 -17.63
C GLY A 29 4.59 -4.51 -16.93
N ALA A 30 4.11 -4.32 -15.72
CA ALA A 30 3.28 -5.32 -15.03
C ALA A 30 1.87 -5.39 -15.62
N ASP A 31 1.27 -6.57 -15.57
CA ASP A 31 -0.18 -6.74 -15.59
C ASP A 31 -0.70 -6.46 -14.17
N VAL A 32 -1.77 -5.69 -14.03
CA VAL A 32 -2.19 -5.21 -12.71
C VAL A 32 -3.65 -5.51 -12.45
N VAL A 33 -3.94 -6.15 -11.34
CA VAL A 33 -5.31 -6.32 -10.83
C VAL A 33 -5.58 -5.30 -9.73
N VAL A 34 -6.68 -4.59 -9.87
CA VAL A 34 -7.11 -3.55 -8.96
C VAL A 34 -8.22 -4.07 -8.06
N ALA A 35 -7.96 -4.18 -6.77
CA ALA A 35 -8.94 -4.64 -5.79
C ALA A 35 -9.39 -3.50 -4.87
N ASP A 36 -10.70 -3.34 -4.73
CA ASP A 36 -11.31 -2.32 -3.85
C ASP A 36 -12.72 -2.73 -3.45
N ILE A 37 -13.24 -2.14 -2.39
CA ILE A 37 -14.67 -2.22 -2.03
C ILE A 37 -15.54 -1.34 -2.94
N VAL A 38 -14.95 -0.27 -3.52
CA VAL A 38 -15.58 0.66 -4.46
C VAL A 38 -15.30 0.19 -5.89
N MET A 39 -16.17 -0.67 -6.42
CA MET A 39 -15.96 -1.33 -7.71
C MET A 39 -15.83 -0.36 -8.87
N GLU A 40 -16.68 0.68 -8.93
CA GLU A 40 -16.65 1.68 -9.99
C GLU A 40 -15.28 2.35 -10.14
N GLY A 41 -14.66 2.77 -9.02
CA GLY A 41 -13.32 3.37 -9.03
C GLY A 41 -12.24 2.36 -9.44
N ALA A 42 -12.35 1.11 -8.99
CA ALA A 42 -11.43 0.05 -9.37
C ALA A 42 -11.51 -0.28 -10.87
N GLU A 43 -12.71 -0.32 -11.45
CA GLU A 43 -12.93 -0.49 -12.88
C GLU A 43 -12.32 0.65 -13.69
N LYS A 44 -12.51 1.90 -13.26
CA LYS A 44 -11.89 3.06 -13.91
C LYS A 44 -10.37 2.96 -13.92
N THR A 45 -9.75 2.64 -12.79
CA THR A 45 -8.30 2.45 -12.72
C THR A 45 -7.85 1.30 -13.63
N SER A 46 -8.59 0.20 -13.65
CA SER A 46 -8.30 -0.94 -14.52
C SER A 46 -8.38 -0.57 -16.00
N GLN A 47 -9.37 0.22 -16.41
CA GLN A 47 -9.49 0.71 -17.79
C GLN A 47 -8.31 1.60 -18.19
N GLU A 48 -7.85 2.47 -17.30
CA GLU A 48 -6.66 3.30 -17.52
C GLU A 48 -5.41 2.43 -17.74
N ILE A 49 -5.26 1.34 -16.97
CA ILE A 49 -4.17 0.37 -17.14
C ILE A 49 -4.30 -0.38 -18.48
N GLN A 50 -5.50 -0.77 -18.87
CA GLN A 50 -5.76 -1.42 -20.17
C GLN A 50 -5.41 -0.50 -21.35
N ALA A 51 -5.64 0.82 -21.22
CA ALA A 51 -5.23 1.81 -22.21
C ALA A 51 -3.70 1.86 -22.44
N MET A 52 -2.91 1.43 -21.44
CA MET A 52 -1.45 1.25 -21.54
C MET A 52 -1.06 -0.10 -22.20
N ARG A 53 -2.02 -0.84 -22.76
CA ARG A 53 -1.84 -2.16 -23.36
C ARG A 53 -1.32 -3.22 -22.37
N LYS A 54 -1.77 -3.14 -21.12
CA LYS A 54 -1.53 -4.15 -20.08
C LYS A 54 -2.82 -4.92 -19.78
N ARG A 55 -2.67 -6.18 -19.39
CA ARG A 55 -3.82 -6.92 -18.87
C ARG A 55 -4.18 -6.35 -17.51
N SER A 56 -5.45 -6.08 -17.32
CA SER A 56 -5.98 -5.57 -16.06
C SER A 56 -7.45 -5.92 -15.93
N PHE A 57 -7.89 -6.14 -14.71
CA PHE A 57 -9.30 -6.20 -14.34
C PHE A 57 -9.48 -5.77 -12.89
N ALA A 58 -10.69 -5.38 -12.56
CA ALA A 58 -11.06 -4.99 -11.21
C ALA A 58 -11.68 -6.17 -10.45
N ILE A 59 -11.48 -6.18 -9.14
CA ILE A 59 -12.11 -7.12 -8.21
C ILE A 59 -12.74 -6.31 -7.07
N LYS A 60 -14.07 -6.51 -6.86
CA LYS A 60 -14.68 -6.06 -5.62
C LYS A 60 -14.22 -6.96 -4.48
N MET A 61 -13.48 -6.39 -3.53
CA MET A 61 -12.84 -7.18 -2.46
C MET A 61 -12.73 -6.37 -1.18
N ASP A 62 -13.37 -6.85 -0.14
CA ASP A 62 -13.18 -6.37 1.23
C ASP A 62 -12.01 -7.14 1.86
N VAL A 63 -10.89 -6.46 2.11
CA VAL A 63 -9.68 -7.05 2.70
C VAL A 63 -9.88 -7.63 4.09
N THR A 64 -10.96 -7.22 4.78
CA THR A 64 -11.32 -7.75 6.11
C THR A 64 -11.93 -9.15 6.02
N LYS A 65 -12.43 -9.56 4.86
CA LYS A 65 -13.11 -10.81 4.61
C LYS A 65 -12.20 -11.83 3.94
N LYS A 66 -11.74 -12.79 4.71
CA LYS A 66 -10.76 -13.81 4.27
C LYS A 66 -11.20 -14.56 3.01
N ASP A 67 -12.49 -14.88 2.88
CA ASP A 67 -13.01 -15.65 1.74
C ASP A 67 -13.04 -14.80 0.47
N GLU A 68 -13.38 -13.49 0.57
CA GLU A 68 -13.30 -12.58 -0.58
C GLU A 68 -11.85 -12.42 -1.05
N VAL A 69 -10.91 -12.26 -0.10
CA VAL A 69 -9.47 -12.16 -0.41
C VAL A 69 -8.97 -13.44 -1.09
N LYS A 70 -9.31 -14.61 -0.54
CA LYS A 70 -8.93 -15.91 -1.11
C LYS A 70 -9.49 -16.09 -2.51
N GLY A 71 -10.78 -15.87 -2.70
CA GLY A 71 -11.44 -15.98 -4.01
C GLY A 71 -10.86 -15.00 -5.04
N GLY A 72 -10.54 -13.77 -4.62
CA GLY A 72 -9.89 -12.77 -5.47
C GLY A 72 -8.51 -13.24 -5.94
N VAL A 73 -7.69 -13.75 -5.02
CA VAL A 73 -6.34 -14.26 -5.33
C VAL A 73 -6.41 -15.49 -6.26
N GLU A 74 -7.33 -16.42 -6.01
CA GLU A 74 -7.55 -17.59 -6.88
C GLU A 74 -7.98 -17.17 -8.30
N ARG A 75 -8.86 -16.17 -8.42
CA ARG A 75 -9.26 -15.60 -9.70
C ARG A 75 -8.07 -15.01 -10.46
N ILE A 76 -7.21 -14.25 -9.79
CA ILE A 76 -5.99 -13.68 -10.41
C ILE A 76 -5.10 -14.79 -10.95
N LYS A 77 -4.84 -15.82 -10.14
CA LYS A 77 -4.03 -16.97 -10.56
C LYS A 77 -4.62 -17.68 -11.77
N LYS A 78 -5.95 -17.84 -11.80
CA LYS A 78 -6.66 -18.46 -12.92
C LYS A 78 -6.59 -17.64 -14.21
N GLU A 79 -6.80 -16.31 -14.12
CA GLU A 79 -6.90 -15.44 -15.31
C GLU A 79 -5.54 -14.97 -15.84
N LEU A 80 -4.57 -14.71 -14.94
CA LEU A 80 -3.26 -14.16 -15.31
C LEU A 80 -2.09 -15.13 -15.12
N GLY A 81 -2.34 -16.29 -14.52
CA GLY A 81 -1.35 -17.35 -14.37
C GLY A 81 -0.35 -17.18 -13.24
N SER A 82 -0.25 -15.99 -12.64
CA SER A 82 0.71 -15.67 -11.57
C SER A 82 0.18 -14.60 -10.63
N ILE A 83 0.82 -14.48 -9.45
CA ILE A 83 0.76 -13.31 -8.57
C ILE A 83 2.19 -13.09 -8.08
N ASP A 84 2.81 -12.06 -8.58
CA ASP A 84 4.22 -11.77 -8.34
C ASP A 84 4.41 -10.66 -7.32
N ILE A 85 3.56 -9.65 -7.38
CA ILE A 85 3.66 -8.42 -6.59
C ILE A 85 2.34 -8.22 -5.87
N LEU A 86 2.41 -7.91 -4.58
CA LEU A 86 1.28 -7.44 -3.77
C LEU A 86 1.61 -6.06 -3.21
N VAL A 87 0.74 -5.08 -3.49
CA VAL A 87 0.77 -3.77 -2.83
C VAL A 87 -0.45 -3.68 -1.92
N ASN A 88 -0.22 -3.69 -0.61
CA ASN A 88 -1.25 -3.52 0.41
C ASN A 88 -1.45 -2.03 0.67
N SER A 89 -2.33 -1.37 -0.11
CA SER A 89 -2.63 0.06 0.00
C SER A 89 -4.02 0.36 0.58
N ALA A 90 -4.90 -0.64 0.71
CA ALA A 90 -6.21 -0.48 1.33
C ALA A 90 -6.09 -0.02 2.79
N ALA A 91 -6.70 1.11 3.12
CA ALA A 91 -6.67 1.68 4.47
C ALA A 91 -7.82 2.66 4.70
N THR A 92 -8.13 2.89 5.97
CA THR A 92 -9.00 3.96 6.46
C THR A 92 -8.17 5.01 7.21
N LEU A 93 -8.44 6.28 6.93
CA LEU A 93 -7.98 7.45 7.68
C LEU A 93 -9.01 8.58 7.44
N ASP A 94 -10.18 8.44 8.01
CA ASP A 94 -11.33 9.33 7.79
C ASP A 94 -11.83 10.00 9.06
N HIS A 95 -11.14 9.81 10.18
CA HIS A 95 -11.45 10.48 11.45
C HIS A 95 -10.18 10.83 12.22
N LEU A 96 -10.27 11.88 12.99
CA LEU A 96 -9.26 12.31 13.97
C LEU A 96 -9.99 12.48 15.32
N ALA A 97 -9.47 11.83 16.36
CA ALA A 97 -10.04 11.91 17.70
C ALA A 97 -8.93 11.77 18.76
N GLN A 98 -8.97 12.63 19.78
CA GLN A 98 -8.09 12.47 20.94
C GLN A 98 -8.51 11.22 21.72
N ILE A 99 -7.64 10.74 22.61
CA ILE A 99 -7.80 9.41 23.23
C ILE A 99 -9.14 9.21 23.96
N LEU A 100 -9.68 10.24 24.59
CA LEU A 100 -10.96 10.18 25.30
C LEU A 100 -12.17 10.29 24.36
N GLU A 101 -11.97 10.73 23.12
CA GLU A 101 -12.99 10.93 22.10
C GLU A 101 -13.00 9.82 21.06
N GLN A 102 -11.97 8.96 21.10
CA GLN A 102 -11.82 7.82 20.17
C GLN A 102 -12.98 6.82 20.40
N LYS A 103 -13.78 6.60 19.36
CA LYS A 103 -14.86 5.61 19.38
C LYS A 103 -14.31 4.21 19.19
N ASP A 104 -14.75 3.26 20.00
CA ASP A 104 -14.29 1.87 19.95
C ASP A 104 -14.58 1.21 18.60
N GLU A 105 -15.74 1.52 17.97
CA GLU A 105 -16.10 0.95 16.67
C GLU A 105 -15.15 1.41 15.56
N LEU A 106 -14.66 2.66 15.63
CA LEU A 106 -13.69 3.20 14.66
C LEU A 106 -12.28 2.65 14.90
N TRP A 107 -11.92 2.48 16.18
CA TRP A 107 -10.67 1.80 16.55
C TRP A 107 -10.63 0.37 15.98
N GLU A 108 -11.66 -0.43 16.25
CA GLU A 108 -11.75 -1.80 15.76
C GLU A 108 -11.84 -1.89 14.25
N ARG A 109 -12.56 -0.97 13.59
CA ARG A 109 -12.65 -0.89 12.14
C ARG A 109 -11.25 -0.68 11.53
N ASP A 110 -10.50 0.28 12.05
CA ASP A 110 -9.16 0.59 11.56
C ASP A 110 -8.20 -0.58 11.74
N LEU A 111 -8.23 -1.26 12.89
CA LEU A 111 -7.47 -2.49 13.11
C LEU A 111 -7.84 -3.58 12.09
N ARG A 112 -9.13 -3.78 11.82
CA ARG A 112 -9.59 -4.78 10.86
C ARG A 112 -9.16 -4.44 9.44
N VAL A 113 -9.37 -3.19 9.00
CA VAL A 113 -9.06 -2.80 7.62
C VAL A 113 -7.55 -2.68 7.42
N ASN A 114 -6.89 -1.82 8.18
CA ASN A 114 -5.50 -1.45 7.90
C ASN A 114 -4.52 -2.58 8.22
N LEU A 115 -4.69 -3.24 9.38
CA LEU A 115 -3.73 -4.24 9.85
C LEU A 115 -4.14 -5.66 9.47
N THR A 116 -5.34 -6.09 9.86
CA THR A 116 -5.81 -7.45 9.56
C THR A 116 -6.01 -7.65 8.07
N GLY A 117 -6.48 -6.63 7.34
CA GLY A 117 -6.59 -6.67 5.88
C GLY A 117 -5.25 -6.90 5.19
N THR A 118 -4.20 -6.16 5.60
CA THR A 118 -2.82 -6.35 5.12
C THR A 118 -2.32 -7.78 5.38
N TYR A 119 -2.57 -8.32 6.56
CA TYR A 119 -2.24 -9.71 6.91
C TYR A 119 -2.99 -10.71 6.04
N ASN A 120 -4.31 -10.54 5.84
CA ASN A 120 -5.13 -11.45 5.04
C ASN A 120 -4.63 -11.53 3.59
N CYS A 121 -4.37 -10.39 2.95
CA CYS A 121 -3.88 -10.33 1.58
C CYS A 121 -2.48 -10.95 1.45
N SER A 122 -1.57 -10.61 2.36
CA SER A 122 -0.21 -11.17 2.38
C SER A 122 -0.24 -12.69 2.53
N ARG A 123 -1.07 -13.20 3.44
CA ARG A 123 -1.25 -14.65 3.64
C ARG A 123 -1.84 -15.35 2.42
N ALA A 124 -2.77 -14.71 1.73
CA ALA A 124 -3.45 -15.33 0.58
C ALA A 124 -2.53 -15.49 -0.64
N VAL A 125 -1.63 -14.54 -0.91
CA VAL A 125 -0.67 -14.62 -2.02
C VAL A 125 0.53 -15.51 -1.72
N TRP A 126 0.82 -15.74 -0.43
CA TRP A 126 2.02 -16.43 0.04
C TRP A 126 2.27 -17.80 -0.59
N PRO A 127 1.28 -18.72 -0.67
CA PRO A 127 1.50 -20.05 -1.28
C PRO A 127 1.99 -19.96 -2.72
N TYR A 128 1.42 -19.05 -3.51
CA TYR A 128 1.75 -18.88 -4.94
C TYR A 128 3.15 -18.29 -5.14
N MET A 129 3.52 -17.31 -4.33
CA MET A 129 4.87 -16.74 -4.34
C MET A 129 5.92 -17.76 -3.88
N LYS A 130 5.61 -18.54 -2.83
CA LYS A 130 6.46 -19.62 -2.33
C LYS A 130 6.68 -20.70 -3.37
N GLU A 131 5.62 -21.18 -4.03
CA GLU A 131 5.69 -22.17 -5.11
C GLU A 131 6.58 -21.68 -6.26
N LYS A 132 6.46 -20.40 -6.63
CA LYS A 132 7.24 -19.80 -7.69
C LYS A 132 8.70 -19.52 -7.31
N GLY A 133 9.04 -19.47 -6.04
CA GLY A 133 10.37 -19.07 -5.55
C GLY A 133 10.68 -17.58 -5.80
N TRP A 134 9.63 -16.75 -5.96
CA TRP A 134 9.74 -15.31 -6.21
C TRP A 134 8.49 -14.58 -5.75
N GLY A 135 8.65 -13.48 -5.04
CA GLY A 135 7.56 -12.61 -4.61
C GLY A 135 8.03 -11.25 -4.14
N ARG A 136 7.17 -10.24 -4.27
CA ARG A 136 7.39 -8.89 -3.73
C ARG A 136 6.11 -8.45 -3.03
N ILE A 137 6.20 -8.25 -1.72
CA ILE A 137 5.11 -7.71 -0.90
C ILE A 137 5.52 -6.32 -0.43
N ILE A 138 4.77 -5.31 -0.82
CA ILE A 138 4.98 -3.93 -0.42
C ILE A 138 3.77 -3.49 0.41
N ASN A 139 4.02 -3.21 1.67
CA ASN A 139 3.00 -2.75 2.61
C ASN A 139 3.04 -1.23 2.75
N MET A 140 1.87 -0.60 2.78
CA MET A 140 1.75 0.84 2.98
C MET A 140 1.54 1.14 4.46
N ALA A 141 2.61 1.61 5.13
CA ALA A 141 2.49 2.20 6.45
C ALA A 141 2.28 3.72 6.36
N SER A 142 2.93 4.48 7.22
CA SER A 142 2.94 5.93 7.28
C SER A 142 4.04 6.37 8.25
N VAL A 143 4.52 7.60 8.12
CA VAL A 143 5.32 8.24 9.18
C VAL A 143 4.56 8.32 10.52
N ALA A 144 3.22 8.30 10.49
CA ALA A 144 2.41 8.19 11.71
C ALA A 144 2.63 6.87 12.47
N GLY A 145 3.06 5.80 11.79
CA GLY A 145 3.41 4.54 12.44
C GLY A 145 4.78 4.54 13.14
N THR A 146 5.65 5.50 12.82
CA THR A 146 6.98 5.65 13.43
C THR A 146 7.05 6.81 14.41
N LEU A 147 6.33 7.90 14.14
CA LEU A 147 6.38 9.14 14.92
C LEU A 147 5.13 9.36 15.79
N GLY A 148 4.07 8.60 15.54
CA GLY A 148 2.75 8.91 16.05
C GLY A 148 2.08 10.05 15.27
N GLY A 149 0.77 10.22 15.49
CA GLY A 149 -0.02 11.30 14.92
C GLY A 149 -1.04 11.81 15.94
N PHE A 150 -1.11 13.12 16.13
CA PHE A 150 -2.10 13.71 17.04
C PHE A 150 -3.51 13.36 16.57
N GLY A 151 -4.32 12.79 17.46
CA GLY A 151 -5.68 12.34 17.15
C GLY A 151 -5.77 11.12 16.24
N GLN A 152 -4.68 10.36 16.08
CA GLN A 152 -4.58 9.21 15.16
C GLN A 152 -4.23 7.90 15.91
N ALA A 153 -4.79 7.68 17.10
CA ALA A 153 -4.43 6.53 17.93
C ALA A 153 -4.57 5.19 17.18
N SER A 154 -5.75 4.91 16.58
CA SER A 154 -5.99 3.69 15.81
C SER A 154 -5.10 3.62 14.55
N TYR A 155 -5.05 4.68 13.79
CA TYR A 155 -4.27 4.74 12.56
C TYR A 155 -2.77 4.52 12.83
N SER A 156 -2.18 5.28 13.75
CA SER A 156 -0.77 5.15 14.11
C SER A 156 -0.43 3.75 14.62
N THR A 157 -1.29 3.18 15.45
CA THR A 157 -1.15 1.81 15.95
C THR A 157 -1.16 0.79 14.82
N THR A 158 -2.11 0.90 13.86
CA THR A 158 -2.18 -0.02 12.73
C THR A 158 -0.96 0.10 11.83
N LYS A 159 -0.47 1.32 11.57
CA LYS A 159 0.70 1.57 10.73
C LYS A 159 2.01 1.11 11.39
N ALA A 160 2.12 1.23 12.71
CA ALA A 160 3.20 0.61 13.48
C ALA A 160 3.14 -0.93 13.44
N GLY A 161 1.94 -1.50 13.57
CA GLY A 161 1.71 -2.95 13.47
C GLY A 161 2.12 -3.51 12.10
N ILE A 162 1.84 -2.79 11.01
CA ILE A 162 2.26 -3.16 9.65
C ILE A 162 3.79 -3.22 9.54
N ILE A 163 4.53 -2.32 10.20
CA ILE A 163 6.00 -2.35 10.22
C ILE A 163 6.49 -3.66 10.88
N GLY A 164 5.91 -4.03 12.03
CA GLY A 164 6.25 -5.29 12.71
C GLY A 164 5.91 -6.51 11.85
N LEU A 165 4.70 -6.56 11.27
CA LEU A 165 4.27 -7.62 10.36
C LEU A 165 5.23 -7.76 9.18
N THR A 166 5.62 -6.65 8.54
CA THR A 166 6.54 -6.64 7.39
C THR A 166 7.88 -7.29 7.72
N LYS A 167 8.46 -6.97 8.88
CA LYS A 167 9.74 -7.55 9.32
C LYS A 167 9.63 -9.06 9.53
N THR A 168 8.53 -9.54 10.13
CA THR A 168 8.28 -10.97 10.29
C THR A 168 8.15 -11.67 8.95
N LEU A 169 7.33 -11.13 8.03
CA LEU A 169 7.17 -11.69 6.69
C LEU A 169 8.49 -11.68 5.88
N ALA A 170 9.34 -10.67 6.07
CA ALA A 170 10.66 -10.62 5.44
C ALA A 170 11.56 -11.78 5.91
N LEU A 171 11.60 -12.05 7.22
CA LEU A 171 12.37 -13.16 7.76
C LEU A 171 11.87 -14.53 7.28
N GLU A 172 10.56 -14.72 7.27
CA GLU A 172 9.94 -15.97 6.84
C GLU A 172 10.04 -16.20 5.33
N GLY A 173 9.97 -15.11 4.54
CA GLY A 173 9.92 -15.14 3.08
C GLY A 173 11.27 -15.30 2.39
N ALA A 174 12.35 -14.83 3.01
CA ALA A 174 13.66 -14.73 2.39
C ALA A 174 14.14 -16.06 1.76
N ARG A 175 13.99 -17.16 2.46
CA ARG A 175 14.35 -18.52 1.97
C ARG A 175 13.51 -18.98 0.77
N TYR A 176 12.41 -18.34 0.48
CA TYR A 176 11.52 -18.62 -0.65
C TYR A 176 11.62 -17.58 -1.76
N GLY A 177 12.62 -16.67 -1.70
CA GLY A 177 12.77 -15.59 -2.68
C GLY A 177 11.67 -14.52 -2.58
N ILE A 178 10.95 -14.45 -1.46
CA ILE A 178 9.91 -13.44 -1.20
C ILE A 178 10.52 -12.31 -0.40
N ASN A 179 10.53 -11.10 -0.98
CA ASN A 179 10.90 -9.88 -0.27
C ASN A 179 9.64 -9.19 0.25
N CYS A 180 9.67 -8.77 1.50
CA CYS A 180 8.60 -8.00 2.11
C CYS A 180 9.16 -6.69 2.65
N ASN A 181 8.66 -5.56 2.15
CA ASN A 181 9.13 -4.22 2.52
C ASN A 181 7.95 -3.32 2.85
N VAL A 182 8.20 -2.26 3.60
CA VAL A 182 7.17 -1.27 3.94
C VAL A 182 7.59 0.12 3.51
N VAL A 183 6.68 0.82 2.84
CA VAL A 183 6.81 2.24 2.49
C VAL A 183 6.02 3.05 3.50
N CYS A 184 6.63 4.12 4.00
CA CYS A 184 6.05 5.06 4.96
C CYS A 184 5.95 6.45 4.32
N PRO A 185 4.83 6.77 3.65
CA PRO A 185 4.60 8.11 3.14
C PRO A 185 4.51 9.13 4.28
N GLY A 186 5.05 10.32 4.02
CA GLY A 186 4.84 11.50 4.85
C GLY A 186 3.65 12.34 4.40
N ILE A 187 3.90 13.64 4.22
CA ILE A 187 2.91 14.57 3.69
C ILE A 187 2.93 14.47 2.16
N ILE A 188 1.90 13.86 1.59
CA ILE A 188 1.76 13.63 0.14
C ILE A 188 0.53 14.40 -0.36
N ASN A 189 0.64 15.05 -1.52
CA ASN A 189 -0.41 15.81 -2.18
C ASN A 189 -1.50 14.89 -2.80
N SER A 190 -2.05 13.99 -1.99
CA SER A 190 -3.11 13.05 -2.35
C SER A 190 -4.48 13.75 -2.39
N GLU A 191 -5.49 13.05 -2.92
CA GLU A 191 -6.87 13.54 -2.92
C GLU A 191 -7.36 13.89 -1.51
N SER A 192 -7.09 13.03 -0.52
CA SER A 192 -7.47 13.28 0.89
C SER A 192 -6.72 14.46 1.50
N PHE A 193 -5.45 14.68 1.14
CA PHE A 193 -4.70 15.86 1.59
C PHE A 193 -5.29 17.15 1.04
N ARG A 194 -5.79 17.14 -0.18
CA ARG A 194 -6.41 18.32 -0.83
C ARG A 194 -7.72 18.74 -0.15
N LEU A 195 -8.39 17.83 0.58
CA LEU A 195 -9.59 18.13 1.36
C LEU A 195 -9.30 18.83 2.70
N ILE A 196 -8.04 18.85 3.14
CA ILE A 196 -7.62 19.55 4.36
C ILE A 196 -7.62 21.06 4.09
N PRO A 197 -8.05 21.90 5.07
CA PRO A 197 -8.01 23.36 4.93
C PRO A 197 -6.63 23.88 4.51
N PRO A 198 -6.56 24.92 3.64
CA PRO A 198 -5.30 25.43 3.09
C PRO A 198 -4.23 25.79 4.15
N GLU A 199 -4.64 26.45 5.21
CA GLU A 199 -3.73 26.83 6.33
C GLU A 199 -3.11 25.61 7.00
N MET A 200 -3.90 24.54 7.19
CA MET A 200 -3.39 23.31 7.77
C MET A 200 -2.46 22.60 6.80
N ARG A 201 -2.78 22.57 5.49
CA ARG A 201 -1.89 22.02 4.47
C ARG A 201 -0.53 22.70 4.46
N GLU A 202 -0.52 24.04 4.50
CA GLU A 202 0.72 24.82 4.57
C GLU A 202 1.52 24.51 5.84
N ARG A 203 0.84 24.45 7.00
CA ARG A 203 1.48 24.08 8.28
C ARG A 203 2.11 22.68 8.22
N LEU A 204 1.41 21.71 7.61
CA LEU A 204 1.92 20.35 7.45
C LEU A 204 3.12 20.32 6.48
N ALA A 205 3.03 21.03 5.36
CA ALA A 205 4.11 21.11 4.38
C ALA A 205 5.40 21.69 4.99
N LYS A 206 5.29 22.72 5.82
CA LYS A 206 6.42 23.33 6.54
C LYS A 206 7.16 22.38 7.50
N ARG A 207 6.54 21.25 7.87
CA ARG A 207 7.19 20.23 8.72
C ARG A 207 8.15 19.34 7.93
N THR A 208 8.05 19.29 6.62
CA THR A 208 9.01 18.55 5.79
C THR A 208 10.29 19.38 5.60
N ALA A 209 11.45 18.70 5.44
CA ALA A 209 12.70 19.39 5.14
C ALA A 209 12.64 20.13 3.77
N PHE A 210 11.87 19.59 2.82
CA PHE A 210 11.60 20.23 1.52
C PHE A 210 10.60 21.39 1.60
N ARG A 211 9.91 21.59 2.73
CA ARG A 211 8.87 22.61 2.96
C ARG A 211 7.72 22.57 1.95
N LYS A 212 7.48 21.43 1.36
CA LYS A 212 6.38 21.15 0.44
C LYS A 212 5.92 19.69 0.59
N PRO A 213 4.68 19.36 0.23
CA PRO A 213 4.28 17.96 0.13
C PRO A 213 5.04 17.26 -1.00
N GLY A 214 5.22 15.94 -0.89
CA GLY A 214 5.58 15.08 -2.02
C GLY A 214 4.35 14.82 -2.90
N GLU A 215 4.59 14.30 -4.10
CA GLU A 215 3.52 13.89 -5.00
C GLU A 215 3.26 12.36 -4.86
N PRO A 216 2.06 11.87 -5.21
CA PRO A 216 1.76 10.45 -5.21
C PRO A 216 2.77 9.61 -5.99
N GLU A 217 3.31 10.14 -7.06
CA GLU A 217 4.31 9.52 -7.93
C GLU A 217 5.64 9.27 -7.20
N ASP A 218 6.00 10.10 -6.21
CA ASP A 218 7.19 9.88 -5.39
C ASP A 218 7.09 8.57 -4.60
N VAL A 219 5.88 8.26 -4.12
CA VAL A 219 5.58 7.01 -3.40
C VAL A 219 5.56 5.83 -4.38
N ALA A 220 4.89 5.99 -5.51
CA ALA A 220 4.77 4.95 -6.54
C ALA A 220 6.14 4.55 -7.12
N ASN A 221 7.06 5.51 -7.33
CA ASN A 221 8.42 5.24 -7.77
C ASN A 221 9.19 4.36 -6.77
N ALA A 222 9.03 4.61 -5.46
CA ALA A 222 9.63 3.76 -4.43
C ALA A 222 9.04 2.33 -4.45
N ILE A 223 7.72 2.20 -4.66
CA ILE A 223 7.04 0.91 -4.79
C ILE A 223 7.53 0.15 -6.01
N VAL A 224 7.62 0.78 -7.18
CA VAL A 224 8.15 0.19 -8.41
C VAL A 224 9.59 -0.31 -8.21
N PHE A 225 10.44 0.50 -7.59
CA PHE A 225 11.81 0.07 -7.27
C PHE A 225 11.82 -1.17 -6.38
N LEU A 226 11.08 -1.17 -5.26
CA LEU A 226 11.00 -2.31 -4.34
C LEU A 226 10.35 -3.55 -4.96
N ALA A 227 9.45 -3.39 -5.92
CA ALA A 227 8.82 -4.47 -6.66
C ALA A 227 9.75 -5.11 -7.71
N SER A 228 10.83 -4.44 -8.09
CA SER A 228 11.73 -4.86 -9.16
C SER A 228 12.88 -5.76 -8.68
N ASP A 229 13.58 -6.37 -9.65
CA ASP A 229 14.81 -7.13 -9.36
C ASP A 229 16.00 -6.25 -8.95
N LYS A 230 15.90 -4.91 -9.12
CA LYS A 230 16.90 -3.97 -8.59
C LYS A 230 16.92 -3.97 -7.06
N ALA A 231 15.81 -4.32 -6.42
CA ALA A 231 15.69 -4.44 -4.97
C ALA A 231 15.79 -5.89 -4.47
N LYS A 232 16.34 -6.82 -5.26
CA LYS A 232 16.35 -8.26 -4.92
C LYS A 232 17.01 -8.61 -3.58
N TYR A 233 17.91 -7.76 -3.09
CA TYR A 233 18.61 -7.97 -1.80
C TYR A 233 18.11 -7.03 -0.70
N ILE A 234 16.92 -6.42 -0.90
CA ILE A 234 16.27 -5.52 0.06
C ILE A 234 15.01 -6.20 0.57
N THR A 235 15.01 -6.56 1.85
CA THR A 235 13.83 -7.11 2.55
C THR A 235 13.80 -6.65 4.00
N GLY A 236 12.61 -6.41 4.56
CA GLY A 236 12.41 -5.92 5.92
C GLY A 236 12.69 -4.44 6.13
N ILE A 237 12.95 -3.67 5.07
CA ILE A 237 13.22 -2.23 5.19
C ILE A 237 11.95 -1.44 5.51
N VAL A 238 12.13 -0.38 6.28
CA VAL A 238 11.15 0.69 6.46
C VAL A 238 11.64 1.87 5.65
N LEU A 239 11.02 2.10 4.48
CA LEU A 239 11.42 3.14 3.55
C LEU A 239 10.52 4.37 3.71
N ASN A 240 11.04 5.43 4.30
CA ASN A 240 10.34 6.70 4.42
C ASN A 240 10.37 7.45 3.07
N VAL A 241 9.20 7.82 2.56
CA VAL A 241 9.00 8.73 1.43
C VAL A 241 8.28 9.95 1.99
N SER A 242 9.02 10.81 2.68
CA SER A 242 8.46 11.74 3.67
C SER A 242 8.94 13.18 3.54
N GLY A 243 9.90 13.42 2.64
CA GLY A 243 10.55 14.73 2.54
C GLY A 243 11.33 15.13 3.81
N GLY A 244 11.75 14.12 4.61
CA GLY A 244 12.55 14.33 5.82
C GLY A 244 11.76 14.85 7.02
N ILE A 245 10.44 14.58 7.08
CA ILE A 245 9.59 15.03 8.21
C ILE A 245 10.01 14.43 9.56
N GLU A 246 10.69 13.29 9.53
CA GLU A 246 11.21 12.58 10.70
C GLU A 246 12.55 13.13 11.20
N LEU A 247 13.18 14.01 10.44
CA LEU A 247 14.46 14.59 10.82
C LEU A 247 14.27 15.74 11.81
N PHE A 248 15.19 15.84 12.75
CA PHE A 248 15.22 17.00 13.66
C PHE A 248 15.80 18.22 12.91
N THR A 249 15.07 19.32 12.94
CA THR A 249 15.51 20.61 12.37
C THR A 249 15.62 21.63 13.49
N PHE A 250 16.75 22.35 13.55
CA PHE A 250 16.96 23.46 14.46
C PHE A 250 16.18 24.70 14.03
#